data_bf95a6d65f6029dab1accc74f6f5fb0c
#
_entry.id   bf95a6d65f6029dab1accc74f6f5fb0c
#
_cell.length_a   1.000
_cell.length_b   1.000
_cell.length_c   1.000
_cell.angle_alpha   90.00
_cell.angle_beta   90.00
_cell.angle_gamma   90.00
#
_symmetry.space_group_name_H-M   'P 1'
#
loop_
_entity.id
_entity.type
_entity.pdbx_description
1 polymer ?
#
loop_
_entity_poly.entity_id
_entity_poly.type
_entity_poly.pdbx_seq_one_letter_code
_entity_poly.pdbx_strand_id
1 'polypeptide(L)'
;YHELKNTTLEQYCLKPKAGIPTLAYLGDVDIAKELLEGQTLYMRTNKVRIDDPNSISGYKEVPIGINEEVTVTAVGVGSRAYPVKIVFQDKKGNTYYQPVAISKTNCGMADSDFIMENKNKYFPNSFSFSDANTKKSKNLMSKYGKKPVYLKAETECLDETDTPVRLPRYTQFTIKNIISQNNSPYVFLELENIDGKNYKIKAAFTHTSVVDVILQSDNYFTDLFGIGNLRTKYPNITEEVWNMISRGKVRKGMTTDECRLALGN
;
A
#
# COMPACT_ATOMS: atom_id res chain seq x y z
N TYR A 1 -28.79 -13.44 17.93
CA TYR A 1 -29.56 -13.07 16.72
C TYR A 1 -30.17 -11.65 16.84
N HIS A 2 -30.78 -11.35 18.00
CA HIS A 2 -31.36 -10.02 18.24
C HIS A 2 -30.31 -8.89 18.33
N GLU A 3 -29.17 -9.16 18.94
CA GLU A 3 -28.07 -8.18 19.03
C GLU A 3 -27.45 -7.85 17.66
N LEU A 4 -27.46 -8.80 16.72
CA LEU A 4 -26.89 -8.61 15.40
C LEU A 4 -27.80 -7.80 14.47
N LYS A 5 -29.12 -7.84 14.66
CA LYS A 5 -30.07 -7.03 13.86
C LYS A 5 -29.91 -5.53 14.03
N ASN A 6 -29.32 -5.09 15.14
CA ASN A 6 -29.09 -3.67 15.44
C ASN A 6 -27.64 -3.25 15.21
N THR A 7 -26.77 -4.15 14.75
CA THR A 7 -25.37 -3.85 14.48
C THR A 7 -25.24 -3.38 13.03
N THR A 8 -24.60 -2.23 12.84
CA THR A 8 -24.30 -1.77 11.48
C THR A 8 -23.29 -2.70 10.81
N LEU A 9 -23.32 -2.80 9.48
CA LEU A 9 -22.36 -3.58 8.70
C LEU A 9 -20.91 -3.22 9.07
N GLU A 10 -20.63 -1.94 9.24
CA GLU A 10 -19.32 -1.45 9.64
C GLU A 10 -18.92 -1.94 11.04
N GLN A 11 -19.80 -1.86 12.02
CA GLN A 11 -19.53 -2.37 13.38
C GLN A 11 -19.31 -3.87 13.39
N TYR A 12 -20.06 -4.61 12.58
CA TYR A 12 -19.91 -6.06 12.45
C TYR A 12 -18.56 -6.46 11.87
N CYS A 13 -18.12 -5.78 10.81
CA CYS A 13 -16.90 -6.12 10.11
C CYS A 13 -15.61 -5.53 10.72
N LEU A 14 -15.71 -4.38 11.42
CA LEU A 14 -14.54 -3.66 11.91
C LEU A 14 -14.09 -4.04 13.33
N LYS A 15 -14.86 -4.83 14.06
CA LYS A 15 -14.54 -5.24 15.44
C LYS A 15 -14.42 -6.76 15.55
N PRO A 16 -13.39 -7.38 15.00
CA PRO A 16 -13.18 -8.81 15.21
C PRO A 16 -12.97 -9.09 16.71
N LYS A 17 -13.66 -10.09 17.22
CA LYS A 17 -13.46 -10.59 18.58
C LYS A 17 -12.56 -11.82 18.49
N ALA A 18 -11.48 -11.82 19.23
CA ALA A 18 -10.79 -13.03 19.61
C ALA A 18 -11.63 -13.79 20.61
N GLY A 19 -11.57 -15.07 20.66
CA GLY A 19 -12.20 -15.86 21.68
C GLY A 19 -12.80 -17.18 21.24
N ILE A 20 -13.82 -17.62 21.89
CA ILE A 20 -14.32 -18.98 21.95
C ILE A 20 -14.71 -19.55 20.58
N PRO A 21 -14.18 -20.73 20.18
CA PRO A 21 -14.66 -21.41 18.98
C PRO A 21 -16.10 -21.81 19.20
N THR A 22 -16.99 -21.24 18.45
CA THR A 22 -18.38 -21.59 18.50
C THR A 22 -18.74 -22.32 17.23
N LEU A 23 -19.41 -23.44 17.35
CA LEU A 23 -20.11 -24.07 16.24
C LEU A 23 -21.19 -23.13 15.64
N ALA A 24 -21.46 -22.04 16.35
CA ALA A 24 -22.39 -20.99 15.96
C ALA A 24 -21.85 -20.10 14.80
N TYR A 25 -20.59 -20.21 14.40
CA TYR A 25 -20.03 -19.38 13.31
C TYR A 25 -20.75 -19.58 11.96
N LEU A 26 -21.41 -20.72 11.73
CA LEU A 26 -22.17 -20.93 10.50
C LEU A 26 -23.34 -19.96 10.37
N GLY A 27 -24.08 -19.72 11.46
CA GLY A 27 -25.12 -18.69 11.46
C GLY A 27 -24.58 -17.28 11.28
N ASP A 28 -23.39 -17.03 11.79
CA ASP A 28 -22.70 -15.74 11.59
C ASP A 28 -22.24 -15.58 10.13
N VAL A 29 -21.87 -16.66 9.44
CA VAL A 29 -21.53 -16.63 8.00
C VAL A 29 -22.77 -16.30 7.17
N ASP A 30 -23.95 -16.84 7.50
CA ASP A 30 -25.20 -16.50 6.82
C ASP A 30 -25.54 -15.03 6.97
N ILE A 31 -25.33 -14.44 8.16
CA ILE A 31 -25.50 -13.00 8.39
C ILE A 31 -24.47 -12.20 7.58
N ALA A 32 -23.20 -12.63 7.55
CA ALA A 32 -22.18 -11.99 6.75
C ALA A 32 -22.53 -12.04 5.25
N LYS A 33 -23.10 -13.15 4.78
CA LYS A 33 -23.59 -13.28 3.41
C LYS A 33 -24.68 -12.26 3.11
N GLU A 34 -25.70 -12.17 3.95
CA GLU A 34 -26.79 -11.19 3.78
C GLU A 34 -26.29 -9.75 3.77
N LEU A 35 -25.29 -9.42 4.60
CA LEU A 35 -24.78 -8.07 4.75
C LEU A 35 -23.74 -7.66 3.70
N LEU A 36 -22.94 -8.60 3.19
CA LEU A 36 -21.78 -8.32 2.34
C LEU A 36 -22.01 -8.58 0.86
N GLU A 37 -22.87 -9.51 0.47
CA GLU A 37 -23.12 -9.79 -0.94
C GLU A 37 -23.66 -8.55 -1.66
N GLY A 38 -23.09 -8.23 -2.82
CA GLY A 38 -23.42 -7.04 -3.59
C GLY A 38 -22.73 -5.75 -3.12
N GLN A 39 -22.03 -5.77 -1.98
CA GLN A 39 -21.33 -4.59 -1.50
C GLN A 39 -20.09 -4.27 -2.33
N THR A 40 -19.82 -2.97 -2.49
CA THR A 40 -18.57 -2.46 -3.04
C THR A 40 -17.57 -2.28 -1.90
N LEU A 41 -16.41 -2.87 -2.06
CA LEU A 41 -15.30 -2.78 -1.11
C LEU A 41 -14.05 -2.25 -1.81
N TYR A 42 -13.08 -1.81 -1.02
CA TYR A 42 -11.78 -1.34 -1.48
C TYR A 42 -10.66 -2.16 -0.84
N MET A 43 -9.76 -2.69 -1.66
CA MET A 43 -8.69 -3.57 -1.20
C MET A 43 -7.70 -2.85 -0.29
N ARG A 44 -7.31 -3.48 0.82
CA ARG A 44 -6.27 -3.03 1.75
C ARG A 44 -5.05 -3.92 1.75
N THR A 45 -5.16 -5.09 1.17
CA THR A 45 -4.06 -6.01 0.92
C THR A 45 -3.69 -6.00 -0.56
N ASN A 46 -2.44 -6.31 -0.88
CA ASN A 46 -1.95 -6.45 -2.25
C ASN A 46 -1.89 -7.90 -2.74
N LYS A 47 -2.36 -8.85 -1.92
CA LYS A 47 -2.41 -10.28 -2.25
C LYS A 47 -3.78 -10.85 -1.94
N VAL A 48 -4.30 -11.59 -2.88
CA VAL A 48 -5.57 -12.29 -2.81
C VAL A 48 -5.41 -13.71 -3.34
N ARG A 49 -6.42 -14.54 -3.20
CA ARG A 49 -6.38 -15.95 -3.59
C ARG A 49 -7.27 -16.21 -4.79
N ILE A 50 -6.81 -17.13 -5.62
CA ILE A 50 -7.63 -17.80 -6.64
C ILE A 50 -7.55 -19.29 -6.40
N ASP A 51 -8.58 -20.03 -6.79
CA ASP A 51 -8.58 -21.50 -6.72
C ASP A 51 -7.51 -22.05 -7.69
N ASP A 52 -6.73 -23.00 -7.21
CA ASP A 52 -5.71 -23.71 -8.01
C ASP A 52 -5.74 -25.19 -7.64
N PRO A 53 -6.42 -26.04 -8.43
CA PRO A 53 -6.54 -27.46 -8.16
C PRO A 53 -5.21 -28.22 -8.25
N ASN A 54 -4.17 -27.61 -8.86
CA ASN A 54 -2.84 -28.22 -8.92
C ASN A 54 -1.97 -27.87 -7.71
N SER A 55 -2.42 -26.97 -6.86
CA SER A 55 -1.74 -26.63 -5.61
C SER A 55 -2.15 -27.56 -4.48
N ILE A 56 -1.20 -27.99 -3.64
CA ILE A 56 -1.47 -28.78 -2.42
C ILE A 56 -2.45 -28.06 -1.50
N SER A 57 -2.43 -26.74 -1.47
CA SER A 57 -3.35 -25.91 -0.67
C SER A 57 -4.70 -25.66 -1.35
N GLY A 58 -4.89 -26.08 -2.62
CA GLY A 58 -6.07 -25.81 -3.42
C GLY A 58 -6.17 -24.36 -3.91
N TYR A 59 -5.15 -23.51 -3.67
CA TYR A 59 -5.13 -22.12 -4.10
C TYR A 59 -3.72 -21.64 -4.41
N LYS A 60 -3.65 -20.51 -5.11
CA LYS A 60 -2.45 -19.68 -5.19
C LYS A 60 -2.75 -18.23 -4.84
N GLU A 61 -1.75 -17.54 -4.32
CA GLU A 61 -1.83 -16.08 -4.09
C GLU A 61 -1.44 -15.33 -5.37
N VAL A 62 -2.23 -14.32 -5.68
CA VAL A 62 -2.00 -13.43 -6.84
C VAL A 62 -2.04 -11.97 -6.39
N PRO A 63 -1.34 -11.07 -7.08
CA PRO A 63 -1.34 -9.65 -6.75
C PRO A 63 -2.68 -9.01 -7.09
N ILE A 64 -3.06 -7.98 -6.31
CA ILE A 64 -4.17 -7.07 -6.59
C ILE A 64 -3.75 -5.65 -6.17
N GLY A 65 -4.32 -4.63 -6.79
CA GLY A 65 -4.02 -3.23 -6.45
C GLY A 65 -4.57 -2.85 -5.07
N ILE A 66 -3.76 -2.20 -4.24
CA ILE A 66 -4.26 -1.56 -3.02
C ILE A 66 -5.20 -0.41 -3.41
N ASN A 67 -6.31 -0.27 -2.68
CA ASN A 67 -7.42 0.64 -2.96
C ASN A 67 -8.20 0.29 -4.24
N GLU A 68 -7.95 -0.85 -4.86
CA GLU A 68 -8.76 -1.33 -5.98
C GLU A 68 -10.19 -1.58 -5.52
N GLU A 69 -11.14 -1.13 -6.33
CA GLU A 69 -12.56 -1.31 -6.10
C GLU A 69 -12.97 -2.70 -6.56
N VAL A 70 -13.64 -3.43 -5.66
CA VAL A 70 -14.13 -4.78 -5.92
C VAL A 70 -15.58 -4.92 -5.47
N THR A 71 -16.33 -5.83 -6.08
CA THR A 71 -17.71 -6.13 -5.71
C THR A 71 -17.78 -7.54 -5.13
N VAL A 72 -18.36 -7.67 -3.95
CA VAL A 72 -18.60 -8.97 -3.32
C VAL A 72 -19.67 -9.72 -4.09
N THR A 73 -19.35 -10.91 -4.59
CA THR A 73 -20.25 -11.75 -5.37
C THR A 73 -20.80 -12.92 -4.58
N ALA A 74 -20.07 -13.39 -3.57
CA ALA A 74 -20.51 -14.44 -2.68
C ALA A 74 -19.78 -14.40 -1.34
N VAL A 75 -20.43 -14.90 -0.30
CA VAL A 75 -19.83 -15.14 1.00
C VAL A 75 -20.11 -16.58 1.41
N GLY A 76 -19.10 -17.28 1.86
CA GLY A 76 -19.21 -18.68 2.25
C GLY A 76 -18.37 -19.02 3.48
N VAL A 77 -18.45 -20.28 3.87
CA VAL A 77 -17.68 -20.83 4.97
C VAL A 77 -16.22 -20.97 4.54
N GLY A 78 -15.32 -20.42 5.34
CA GLY A 78 -13.88 -20.56 5.18
C GLY A 78 -13.31 -21.73 5.99
N SER A 79 -12.11 -21.51 6.52
CA SER A 79 -11.45 -22.46 7.41
C SER A 79 -11.75 -22.14 8.89
N ARG A 80 -11.35 -23.04 9.80
CA ARG A 80 -11.46 -22.77 11.23
C ARG A 80 -10.71 -21.50 11.66
N ALA A 81 -9.55 -21.24 11.05
CA ALA A 81 -8.74 -20.06 11.37
C ALA A 81 -9.27 -18.77 10.71
N TYR A 82 -10.01 -18.92 9.60
CA TYR A 82 -10.60 -17.81 8.83
C TYR A 82 -12.02 -18.20 8.44
N PRO A 83 -13.00 -18.02 9.33
CA PRO A 83 -14.31 -18.61 9.19
C PRO A 83 -15.11 -18.14 7.99
N VAL A 84 -14.81 -16.95 7.46
CA VAL A 84 -15.56 -16.36 6.35
C VAL A 84 -14.70 -16.31 5.10
N LYS A 85 -15.18 -16.91 4.01
CA LYS A 85 -14.59 -16.80 2.67
C LYS A 85 -15.38 -15.74 1.89
N ILE A 86 -14.77 -14.60 1.63
CA ILE A 86 -15.36 -13.53 0.80
C ILE A 86 -14.89 -13.72 -0.63
N VAL A 87 -15.84 -13.92 -1.54
CA VAL A 87 -15.59 -14.02 -2.99
C VAL A 87 -16.00 -12.69 -3.63
N PHE A 88 -15.14 -12.14 -4.49
CA PHE A 88 -15.36 -10.84 -5.10
C PHE A 88 -14.77 -10.77 -6.49
N GLN A 89 -15.20 -9.77 -7.25
CA GLN A 89 -14.71 -9.49 -8.59
C GLN A 89 -14.12 -8.09 -8.67
N ASP A 90 -13.06 -7.94 -9.46
CA ASP A 90 -12.55 -6.65 -9.89
C ASP A 90 -13.41 -6.06 -11.03
N LYS A 91 -13.10 -4.84 -11.45
CA LYS A 91 -13.82 -4.19 -12.57
C LYS A 91 -13.63 -4.85 -13.93
N LYS A 92 -12.66 -5.77 -14.03
CA LYS A 92 -12.41 -6.54 -15.26
C LYS A 92 -13.16 -7.87 -15.27
N GLY A 93 -13.85 -8.21 -14.17
CA GLY A 93 -14.57 -9.46 -14.01
C GLY A 93 -13.73 -10.63 -13.51
N ASN A 94 -12.47 -10.41 -13.14
CA ASN A 94 -11.64 -11.45 -12.55
C ASN A 94 -12.16 -11.77 -11.14
N THR A 95 -12.28 -13.04 -10.83
CA THR A 95 -12.81 -13.52 -9.54
C THR A 95 -11.69 -13.93 -8.61
N TYR A 96 -11.76 -13.42 -7.41
CA TYR A 96 -10.81 -13.67 -6.33
C TYR A 96 -11.55 -14.05 -5.06
N TYR A 97 -10.82 -14.53 -4.07
CA TYR A 97 -11.36 -14.65 -2.73
C TYR A 97 -10.33 -14.30 -1.64
N GLN A 98 -10.86 -13.95 -0.48
CA GLN A 98 -10.07 -13.69 0.72
C GLN A 98 -10.74 -14.35 1.92
N PRO A 99 -10.04 -15.27 2.62
CA PRO A 99 -10.53 -15.80 3.88
C PRO A 99 -10.23 -14.78 5.00
N VAL A 100 -11.25 -14.46 5.78
CA VAL A 100 -11.16 -13.43 6.83
C VAL A 100 -11.82 -13.88 8.11
N ALA A 101 -11.47 -13.23 9.22
CA ALA A 101 -12.24 -13.22 10.45
C ALA A 101 -12.98 -11.90 10.60
N ILE A 102 -14.22 -11.95 11.02
CA ILE A 102 -15.06 -10.81 11.35
C ILE A 102 -15.61 -10.96 12.77
N SER A 103 -16.22 -9.90 13.31
CA SER A 103 -16.45 -9.73 14.75
C SER A 103 -17.08 -10.90 15.52
N LYS A 104 -17.84 -11.76 14.85
CA LYS A 104 -18.56 -12.88 15.49
C LYS A 104 -18.10 -14.26 15.02
N THR A 105 -17.17 -14.32 14.07
CA THR A 105 -16.79 -15.55 13.38
C THR A 105 -15.38 -16.01 13.67
N ASN A 106 -14.77 -15.57 14.76
CA ASN A 106 -13.41 -15.98 15.04
C ASN A 106 -13.34 -17.44 15.54
N CYS A 107 -12.18 -18.04 15.38
CA CYS A 107 -11.96 -19.46 15.62
C CYS A 107 -11.60 -19.81 17.07
N GLY A 108 -11.65 -18.86 18.01
CA GLY A 108 -11.29 -19.09 19.41
C GLY A 108 -9.80 -19.30 19.70
N MET A 109 -8.95 -18.83 18.82
CA MET A 109 -7.53 -18.67 19.15
C MET A 109 -7.38 -17.58 20.21
N ALA A 110 -6.34 -17.67 21.04
CA ALA A 110 -6.00 -16.58 21.94
C ALA A 110 -5.73 -15.29 21.14
N ASP A 111 -6.11 -14.15 21.69
CA ASP A 111 -5.99 -12.85 21.00
C ASP A 111 -4.57 -12.61 20.49
N SER A 112 -3.55 -12.89 21.31
CA SER A 112 -2.15 -12.72 20.95
C SER A 112 -1.74 -13.61 19.77
N ASP A 113 -2.11 -14.88 19.79
CA ASP A 113 -1.74 -15.84 18.76
C ASP A 113 -2.47 -15.54 17.45
N PHE A 114 -3.73 -15.20 17.55
CA PHE A 114 -4.53 -14.81 16.38
C PHE A 114 -4.00 -13.53 15.75
N ILE A 115 -3.67 -12.51 16.53
CA ILE A 115 -3.10 -11.25 16.03
C ILE A 115 -1.71 -11.48 15.41
N MET A 116 -0.85 -12.28 16.05
CA MET A 116 0.50 -12.56 15.54
C MET A 116 0.46 -13.31 14.21
N GLU A 117 -0.31 -14.39 14.14
CA GLU A 117 -0.35 -15.25 12.94
C GLU A 117 -1.26 -14.70 11.84
N ASN A 118 -2.29 -13.93 12.21
CA ASN A 118 -3.43 -13.64 11.33
C ASN A 118 -3.78 -12.16 11.22
N LYS A 119 -2.92 -11.25 11.71
CA LYS A 119 -3.22 -9.80 11.69
C LYS A 119 -3.66 -9.26 10.31
N ASN A 120 -3.21 -9.89 9.24
CA ASN A 120 -3.60 -9.51 7.87
C ASN A 120 -4.90 -10.18 7.41
N LYS A 121 -5.46 -11.06 8.20
CA LYS A 121 -6.69 -11.82 7.88
C LYS A 121 -7.94 -11.30 8.59
N TYR A 122 -7.83 -10.29 9.42
CA TYR A 122 -9.01 -9.54 9.84
C TYR A 122 -9.62 -8.79 8.67
N PHE A 123 -10.94 -8.76 8.60
CA PHE A 123 -11.66 -8.02 7.56
C PHE A 123 -11.12 -6.60 7.36
N PRO A 124 -10.93 -5.79 8.41
CA PRO A 124 -10.44 -4.42 8.23
C PRO A 124 -9.01 -4.31 7.70
N ASN A 125 -8.24 -5.38 7.72
CA ASN A 125 -6.89 -5.42 7.12
C ASN A 125 -6.92 -5.85 5.64
N SER A 126 -7.99 -6.48 5.21
CA SER A 126 -8.19 -6.93 3.83
C SER A 126 -9.07 -5.98 3.01
N PHE A 127 -10.07 -5.35 3.65
CA PHE A 127 -11.09 -4.54 2.98
C PHE A 127 -11.41 -3.25 3.72
N SER A 128 -11.89 -2.27 2.97
CA SER A 128 -12.48 -1.02 3.48
C SER A 128 -13.80 -0.75 2.79
N PHE A 129 -14.78 -0.21 3.51
CA PHE A 129 -16.01 0.36 2.94
C PHE A 129 -15.81 1.77 2.40
N SER A 130 -14.74 2.45 2.81
CA SER A 130 -14.48 3.84 2.45
C SER A 130 -13.56 3.95 1.24
N ASP A 131 -13.93 4.78 0.30
CA ASP A 131 -13.12 5.18 -0.85
C ASP A 131 -12.17 6.36 -0.56
N ALA A 132 -12.05 6.80 0.68
CA ALA A 132 -11.28 7.98 1.06
C ALA A 132 -9.81 7.90 0.62
N ASN A 133 -9.18 6.72 0.78
CA ASN A 133 -7.81 6.52 0.32
C ASN A 133 -7.70 6.54 -1.20
N THR A 134 -8.66 5.97 -1.91
CA THR A 134 -8.74 6.02 -3.36
C THR A 134 -8.85 7.45 -3.85
N LYS A 135 -9.72 8.26 -3.23
CA LYS A 135 -9.86 9.69 -3.54
C LYS A 135 -8.58 10.46 -3.26
N LYS A 136 -7.95 10.24 -2.10
CA LYS A 136 -6.68 10.87 -1.74
C LYS A 136 -5.58 10.52 -2.75
N SER A 137 -5.43 9.26 -3.09
CA SER A 137 -4.46 8.79 -4.09
C SER A 137 -4.68 9.45 -5.45
N LYS A 138 -5.92 9.48 -5.94
CA LYS A 138 -6.29 10.13 -7.21
C LYS A 138 -5.97 11.62 -7.21
N ASN A 139 -6.29 12.33 -6.14
CA ASN A 139 -5.99 13.76 -6.00
C ASN A 139 -4.48 14.04 -6.03
N LEU A 140 -3.70 13.26 -5.29
CA LEU A 140 -2.24 13.38 -5.29
C LEU A 140 -1.64 13.01 -6.66
N MET A 141 -2.14 11.96 -7.30
CA MET A 141 -1.72 11.59 -8.66
C MET A 141 -2.05 12.67 -9.69
N SER A 142 -3.21 13.31 -9.58
CA SER A 142 -3.55 14.45 -10.45
C SER A 142 -2.56 15.62 -10.29
N LYS A 143 -2.10 15.88 -9.06
CA LYS A 143 -1.19 16.99 -8.75
C LYS A 143 0.27 16.69 -9.05
N TYR A 144 0.74 15.48 -8.74
CA TYR A 144 2.16 15.11 -8.75
C TYR A 144 2.50 13.98 -9.72
N GLY A 145 1.53 13.17 -10.12
CA GLY A 145 1.75 12.02 -10.99
C GLY A 145 2.31 12.40 -12.36
N LYS A 146 3.12 11.51 -12.92
CA LYS A 146 3.80 11.69 -14.22
C LYS A 146 4.76 12.88 -14.29
N LYS A 147 4.95 13.62 -13.20
CA LYS A 147 5.95 14.69 -13.14
C LYS A 147 7.33 14.10 -12.88
N PRO A 148 8.36 14.57 -13.56
CA PRO A 148 9.73 14.19 -13.21
C PRO A 148 10.10 14.79 -11.85
N VAL A 149 10.71 13.97 -11.02
CA VAL A 149 11.22 14.35 -9.70
C VAL A 149 12.64 13.81 -9.51
N TYR A 150 13.41 14.39 -8.63
CA TYR A 150 14.75 13.91 -8.29
C TYR A 150 14.99 13.94 -6.79
N LEU A 151 15.81 13.03 -6.29
CA LEU A 151 16.21 13.01 -4.88
C LEU A 151 17.07 14.23 -4.54
N LYS A 152 16.75 14.92 -3.46
CA LYS A 152 17.54 16.05 -2.95
C LYS A 152 18.77 15.59 -2.17
N ALA A 153 18.74 14.41 -1.59
CA ALA A 153 19.82 13.79 -0.83
C ALA A 153 19.89 12.29 -1.14
N GLU A 154 20.96 11.63 -0.70
CA GLU A 154 21.03 10.18 -0.70
C GLU A 154 19.88 9.63 0.16
N THR A 155 19.09 8.73 -0.39
CA THR A 155 17.85 8.28 0.22
C THR A 155 17.69 6.77 0.10
N GLU A 156 17.21 6.13 1.16
CA GLU A 156 16.85 4.73 1.15
C GLU A 156 15.46 4.53 0.53
N CYS A 157 15.39 3.67 -0.47
CA CYS A 157 14.17 3.27 -1.16
C CYS A 157 14.06 1.74 -1.12
N LEU A 158 12.87 1.21 -1.37
CA LEU A 158 12.67 -0.22 -1.60
C LEU A 158 12.73 -0.48 -3.11
N ASP A 159 13.47 -1.51 -3.51
CA ASP A 159 13.49 -1.96 -4.91
C ASP A 159 12.26 -2.83 -5.25
N GLU A 160 12.24 -3.42 -6.44
CA GLU A 160 11.15 -4.26 -6.93
C GLU A 160 10.91 -5.52 -6.09
N THR A 161 11.90 -5.95 -5.30
CA THR A 161 11.83 -7.09 -4.38
C THR A 161 11.51 -6.70 -2.95
N ASP A 162 11.15 -5.41 -2.72
CA ASP A 162 10.97 -4.79 -1.40
C ASP A 162 12.26 -4.82 -0.55
N THR A 163 13.43 -4.88 -1.20
CA THR A 163 14.73 -4.82 -0.53
C THR A 163 15.18 -3.36 -0.40
N PRO A 164 15.65 -2.92 0.79
CA PRO A 164 16.17 -1.58 0.96
C PRO A 164 17.45 -1.35 0.15
N VAL A 165 17.47 -0.28 -0.63
CA VAL A 165 18.62 0.17 -1.43
C VAL A 165 18.83 1.66 -1.22
N ARG A 166 20.08 2.11 -1.14
CA ARG A 166 20.41 3.53 -1.07
C ARG A 166 20.68 4.08 -2.46
N LEU A 167 19.91 5.09 -2.81
CA LEU A 167 20.04 5.77 -4.10
C LEU A 167 20.69 7.15 -3.89
N PRO A 168 21.63 7.53 -4.76
CA PRO A 168 22.34 8.79 -4.62
C PRO A 168 21.42 9.98 -4.87
N ARG A 169 21.79 11.15 -4.35
CA ARG A 169 21.10 12.38 -4.66
C ARG A 169 21.09 12.63 -6.18
N TYR A 170 20.08 13.35 -6.64
CA TYR A 170 19.80 13.62 -8.06
C TYR A 170 19.43 12.39 -8.89
N THR A 171 19.21 11.23 -8.26
CA THR A 171 18.53 10.13 -8.95
C THR A 171 17.19 10.63 -9.44
N GLN A 172 16.96 10.49 -10.75
CA GLN A 172 15.79 11.02 -11.45
C GLN A 172 14.70 9.94 -11.52
N PHE A 173 13.47 10.34 -11.26
CA PHE A 173 12.30 9.47 -11.32
C PHE A 173 11.12 10.12 -12.03
N THR A 174 10.18 9.25 -12.44
CA THR A 174 8.79 9.60 -12.72
C THR A 174 7.89 8.93 -11.68
N ILE A 175 6.96 9.67 -11.11
CA ILE A 175 5.96 9.09 -10.18
C ILE A 175 4.93 8.31 -11.00
N LYS A 176 4.90 6.99 -10.81
CA LYS A 176 3.99 6.09 -11.52
C LYS A 176 2.67 5.93 -10.78
N ASN A 177 2.74 5.91 -9.44
CA ASN A 177 1.57 5.74 -8.60
C ASN A 177 1.78 6.36 -7.21
N ILE A 178 0.68 6.72 -6.55
CA ILE A 178 0.65 7.21 -5.17
C ILE A 178 -0.42 6.43 -4.43
N ILE A 179 -0.03 5.68 -3.41
CA ILE A 179 -0.90 4.76 -2.68
C ILE A 179 -1.10 5.30 -1.26
N SER A 180 -2.29 5.78 -0.96
CA SER A 180 -2.69 6.12 0.40
C SER A 180 -3.06 4.89 1.19
N GLN A 181 -2.71 4.88 2.46
CA GLN A 181 -3.09 3.84 3.40
C GLN A 181 -4.05 4.35 4.46
N ASN A 182 -4.90 3.46 4.99
CA ASN A 182 -5.81 3.82 6.07
C ASN A 182 -5.05 4.14 7.36
N ASN A 183 -5.55 5.15 8.07
CA ASN A 183 -5.01 5.59 9.34
C ASN A 183 -3.50 5.90 9.31
N SER A 184 -2.99 6.26 8.13
CA SER A 184 -1.60 6.64 7.96
C SER A 184 -1.51 8.04 7.35
N PRO A 185 -0.71 8.93 7.92
CA PRO A 185 -0.39 10.22 7.28
C PRO A 185 0.46 10.03 6.03
N TYR A 186 1.10 8.87 5.90
CA TYR A 186 1.98 8.55 4.79
C TYR A 186 1.25 8.01 3.58
N VAL A 187 1.91 8.14 2.45
CA VAL A 187 1.61 7.43 1.21
C VAL A 187 2.85 6.65 0.77
N PHE A 188 2.66 5.61 -0.02
CA PHE A 188 3.74 5.02 -0.80
C PHE A 188 3.76 5.64 -2.20
N LEU A 189 4.93 6.10 -2.61
CA LEU A 189 5.22 6.51 -3.97
C LEU A 189 5.84 5.34 -4.71
N GLU A 190 5.25 4.95 -5.83
CA GLU A 190 5.85 4.04 -6.79
C GLU A 190 6.54 4.89 -7.86
N LEU A 191 7.84 4.71 -7.99
CA LEU A 191 8.74 5.54 -8.79
C LEU A 191 9.41 4.67 -9.84
N GLU A 192 9.59 5.21 -11.03
CA GLU A 192 10.39 4.59 -12.09
C GLU A 192 11.56 5.51 -12.40
N ASN A 193 12.78 4.97 -12.36
CA ASN A 193 13.99 5.72 -12.74
C ASN A 193 14.16 5.77 -14.27
N ILE A 194 15.19 6.48 -14.74
CA ILE A 194 15.48 6.62 -16.17
C ILE A 194 15.85 5.31 -16.87
N ASP A 195 16.29 4.28 -16.10
CA ASP A 195 16.64 2.96 -16.61
C ASP A 195 15.44 1.99 -16.60
N GLY A 196 14.23 2.48 -16.26
CA GLY A 196 13.00 1.68 -16.17
C GLY A 196 12.89 0.80 -14.93
N LYS A 197 13.78 0.96 -13.94
CA LYS A 197 13.70 0.24 -12.66
C LYS A 197 12.70 0.91 -11.73
N ASN A 198 11.94 0.08 -11.03
CA ASN A 198 10.92 0.53 -10.11
C ASN A 198 11.42 0.55 -8.66
N TYR A 199 10.95 1.55 -7.93
CA TYR A 199 11.28 1.76 -6.53
C TYR A 199 10.05 2.22 -5.77
N LYS A 200 10.06 2.01 -4.45
CA LYS A 200 9.03 2.51 -3.55
C LYS A 200 9.65 3.33 -2.44
N ILE A 201 9.01 4.42 -2.08
CA ILE A 201 9.39 5.23 -0.93
C ILE A 201 8.15 5.70 -0.18
N LYS A 202 8.28 5.78 1.13
CA LYS A 202 7.24 6.29 2.01
C LYS A 202 7.42 7.79 2.21
N ALA A 203 6.38 8.59 1.96
CA ALA A 203 6.43 10.04 2.08
C ALA A 203 5.15 10.62 2.67
N ALA A 204 5.23 11.80 3.27
CA ALA A 204 4.09 12.60 3.71
C ALA A 204 3.98 13.88 2.85
N PHE A 205 2.75 14.30 2.56
CA PHE A 205 2.50 15.53 1.79
C PHE A 205 2.05 16.71 2.65
N THR A 206 1.67 16.44 3.90
CA THR A 206 1.17 17.46 4.83
C THR A 206 1.83 17.31 6.19
N HIS A 207 2.22 18.43 6.78
CA HIS A 207 2.68 18.50 8.15
C HIS A 207 1.50 18.30 9.11
N THR A 208 1.62 17.36 10.03
CA THR A 208 0.71 17.16 11.15
C THR A 208 1.53 16.84 12.38
N SER A 209 1.03 17.13 13.56
CA SER A 209 1.73 16.85 14.82
C SER A 209 2.12 15.38 14.98
N VAL A 210 1.32 14.46 14.43
CA VAL A 210 1.62 13.02 14.43
C VAL A 210 2.76 12.70 13.47
N VAL A 211 2.77 13.33 12.29
CA VAL A 211 3.82 13.14 11.28
C VAL A 211 5.14 13.71 11.79
N ASP A 212 5.12 14.89 12.38
CA ASP A 212 6.32 15.57 12.88
C ASP A 212 7.02 14.79 13.98
N VAL A 213 6.27 14.10 14.85
CA VAL A 213 6.82 13.23 15.91
C VAL A 213 7.37 11.92 15.36
N ILE A 214 6.71 11.32 14.37
CA ILE A 214 7.06 9.97 13.87
C ILE A 214 8.11 10.02 12.77
N LEU A 215 8.09 11.07 11.91
CA LEU A 215 8.93 11.14 10.70
C LEU A 215 10.26 11.81 10.89
N GLN A 216 10.51 12.50 12.01
CA GLN A 216 11.71 13.33 12.04
C GLN A 216 11.89 13.99 10.66
N SER A 217 11.53 15.15 10.41
CA SER A 217 11.55 16.02 9.22
C SER A 217 11.89 15.45 7.80
N ASP A 218 12.55 14.30 7.70
CA ASP A 218 13.25 13.85 6.49
C ASP A 218 12.37 13.10 5.46
N ASN A 219 11.11 12.80 5.78
CA ASN A 219 10.22 12.02 4.92
C ASN A 219 9.05 12.83 4.35
N TYR A 220 9.09 14.14 4.40
CA TYR A 220 8.17 14.96 3.63
C TYR A 220 8.54 14.93 2.16
N PHE A 221 7.51 14.89 1.30
CA PHE A 221 7.71 14.89 -0.14
C PHE A 221 8.61 16.06 -0.61
N THR A 222 8.41 17.24 -0.03
CA THR A 222 9.20 18.44 -0.34
C THR A 222 10.65 18.37 0.12
N ASP A 223 10.95 17.57 1.14
CA ASP A 223 12.32 17.40 1.64
C ASP A 223 13.05 16.31 0.85
N LEU A 224 12.35 15.26 0.48
CA LEU A 224 12.87 14.15 -0.31
C LEU A 224 13.12 14.53 -1.78
N PHE A 225 12.20 15.31 -2.39
CA PHE A 225 12.17 15.49 -3.83
C PHE A 225 12.24 16.95 -4.26
N GLY A 226 13.04 17.20 -5.30
CA GLY A 226 12.89 18.36 -6.18
C GLY A 226 12.03 17.97 -7.40
N ILE A 227 11.23 18.94 -7.89
CA ILE A 227 10.39 18.75 -9.07
C ILE A 227 11.15 19.26 -10.31
N GLY A 228 11.15 18.45 -11.35
CA GLY A 228 11.78 18.78 -12.63
C GLY A 228 12.74 17.69 -13.11
N ASN A 229 13.19 17.85 -14.35
CA ASN A 229 14.20 16.98 -14.93
C ASN A 229 15.54 17.72 -14.97
N LEU A 230 16.47 17.32 -14.10
CA LEU A 230 17.79 17.94 -14.03
C LEU A 230 18.62 17.68 -15.29
N ARG A 231 18.44 16.55 -15.97
CA ARG A 231 19.13 16.25 -17.22
C ARG A 231 18.71 17.22 -18.35
N THR A 232 17.42 17.57 -18.38
CA THR A 232 16.92 18.57 -19.32
C THR A 232 17.36 19.98 -18.95
N LYS A 233 17.44 20.29 -17.64
CA LYS A 233 17.89 21.59 -17.15
C LYS A 233 19.38 21.85 -17.40
N TYR A 234 20.19 20.79 -17.35
CA TYR A 234 21.65 20.84 -17.52
C TYR A 234 22.10 19.83 -18.59
N PRO A 235 21.76 20.05 -19.86
CA PRO A 235 21.96 19.04 -20.93
C PRO A 235 23.44 18.80 -21.26
N ASN A 236 24.32 19.73 -20.91
CA ASN A 236 25.74 19.64 -21.21
C ASN A 236 26.54 18.85 -20.15
N ILE A 237 25.94 18.49 -19.03
CA ILE A 237 26.61 17.70 -17.99
C ILE A 237 26.60 16.22 -18.40
N THR A 238 27.81 15.65 -18.55
CA THR A 238 27.98 14.24 -18.91
C THR A 238 27.61 13.31 -17.76
N GLU A 239 27.30 12.04 -18.05
CA GLU A 239 27.00 11.06 -17.00
C GLU A 239 28.18 10.84 -16.04
N GLU A 240 29.42 10.92 -16.52
CA GLU A 240 30.60 10.85 -15.66
C GLU A 240 30.59 11.99 -14.61
N VAL A 241 30.29 13.21 -15.07
CA VAL A 241 30.21 14.39 -14.19
C VAL A 241 29.01 14.30 -13.25
N TRP A 242 27.85 13.80 -13.71
CA TRP A 242 26.70 13.51 -12.85
C TRP A 242 27.02 12.51 -11.75
N ASN A 243 27.80 11.47 -12.04
CA ASN A 243 28.25 10.49 -11.04
C ASN A 243 29.16 11.14 -9.97
N MET A 244 29.94 12.12 -10.33
CA MET A 244 30.74 12.88 -9.37
C MET A 244 29.88 13.82 -8.53
N ILE A 245 29.00 14.57 -9.17
CA ILE A 245 28.05 15.50 -8.54
C ILE A 245 27.19 14.77 -7.51
N SER A 246 26.64 13.63 -7.84
CA SER A 246 25.78 12.84 -6.93
C SER A 246 26.50 12.36 -5.67
N ARG A 247 27.82 12.21 -5.75
CA ARG A 247 28.71 11.83 -4.63
C ARG A 247 29.33 13.05 -3.91
N GLY A 248 28.94 14.27 -4.27
CA GLY A 248 29.49 15.48 -3.69
C GLY A 248 30.96 15.75 -4.07
N LYS A 249 31.43 15.17 -5.19
CA LYS A 249 32.84 15.31 -5.63
C LYS A 249 32.99 16.40 -6.69
N VAL A 250 34.02 17.19 -6.54
CA VAL A 250 34.44 18.21 -7.52
C VAL A 250 35.82 17.88 -8.08
N ARG A 251 36.05 18.27 -9.33
CA ARG A 251 37.37 18.16 -9.97
C ARG A 251 37.74 19.44 -10.73
N LYS A 252 39.01 19.62 -11.02
CA LYS A 252 39.49 20.72 -11.87
C LYS A 252 38.82 20.63 -13.25
N GLY A 253 38.29 21.75 -13.72
CA GLY A 253 37.64 21.88 -15.02
C GLY A 253 36.10 21.78 -14.96
N MET A 254 35.51 21.55 -13.80
CA MET A 254 34.06 21.65 -13.60
C MET A 254 33.60 23.11 -13.69
N THR A 255 32.43 23.33 -14.26
CA THR A 255 31.74 24.62 -14.31
C THR A 255 31.24 25.03 -12.93
N THR A 256 30.90 26.32 -12.77
CA THR A 256 30.29 26.83 -11.53
C THR A 256 28.99 26.08 -11.16
N ASP A 257 28.14 25.78 -12.15
CA ASP A 257 26.90 25.05 -11.92
C ASP A 257 27.15 23.61 -11.50
N GLU A 258 28.10 22.91 -12.11
CA GLU A 258 28.51 21.57 -11.70
C GLU A 258 29.07 21.55 -10.27
N CYS A 259 29.89 22.54 -9.92
CA CYS A 259 30.41 22.68 -8.55
C CYS A 259 29.27 22.95 -7.54
N ARG A 260 28.33 23.85 -7.86
CA ARG A 260 27.16 24.12 -7.01
C ARG A 260 26.30 22.86 -6.81
N LEU A 261 26.00 22.14 -7.87
CA LEU A 261 25.28 20.89 -7.80
C LEU A 261 26.03 19.86 -6.93
N ALA A 262 27.36 19.77 -7.08
CA ALA A 262 28.17 18.84 -6.30
C ALA A 262 28.20 19.20 -4.81
N LEU A 263 28.27 20.45 -4.45
CA LEU A 263 28.39 20.92 -3.07
C LEU A 263 27.04 21.12 -2.37
N GLY A 264 25.94 21.18 -3.10
CA GLY A 264 24.60 21.24 -2.52
C GLY A 264 24.18 22.65 -2.11
N ASN A 265 24.60 23.67 -2.83
CA ASN A 265 24.16 25.07 -2.63
C ASN A 265 22.97 25.43 -3.51
#